data_e943ff332ffa61ce1baf5f837e6c0a96
#
_entry.id   e943ff332ffa61ce1baf5f837e6c0a96
#
_cell.length_a   1.000
_cell.length_b   1.000
_cell.length_c   1.000
_cell.angle_alpha   90.00
_cell.angle_beta   90.00
_cell.angle_gamma   90.00
#
_symmetry.space_group_name_H-M   'P 1'
#
loop_
_entity.id
_entity.type
_entity.pdbx_description
1 polymer ?
#
loop_
_entity_poly.entity_id
_entity_poly.type
_entity_poly.pdbx_seq_one_letter_code
_entity_poly.pdbx_strand_id
1 'polypeptide(L)'
;YQALARNVNAYAQKMIMKRENIADRGIWTAKKRYILNVWDSEGVRYEQAKLKIMGIEAIKTSTPAPCRTMLKDAFKLLMTGTEDEVIDYIEKCRSEFKNFPPEEVGFPRSVNNLQKYKGVSDIYNKGTPINVRGALLFNHYIKKNNLEHKYSAIQNGEKIRFCYLKTPNWMHENVISYIQDLPKELDLHKHVDYDLQFEKAFLEPIKVILNCIGWETERKNTLESFFS
;
A
#
# COMPACT_ATOMS: atom_id res chain seq x y z
N TYR A 1 -1.08 30.13 18.34
CA TYR A 1 -1.00 30.32 16.89
C TYR A 1 -0.97 31.80 16.51
N GLN A 2 -1.94 32.61 16.91
CA GLN A 2 -2.02 34.05 16.52
C GLN A 2 -0.79 34.86 16.92
N ALA A 3 -0.21 34.62 18.11
CA ALA A 3 1.03 35.25 18.55
C ALA A 3 2.22 34.83 17.69
N LEU A 4 2.34 33.52 17.39
CA LEU A 4 3.40 33.00 16.54
C LEU A 4 3.30 33.56 15.11
N ALA A 5 2.10 33.57 14.53
CA ALA A 5 1.86 34.12 13.19
C ALA A 5 2.20 35.60 13.10
N ARG A 6 1.85 36.39 14.13
CA ARG A 6 2.23 37.83 14.22
C ARG A 6 3.75 38.01 14.25
N ASN A 7 4.45 37.24 15.07
CA ASN A 7 5.90 37.34 15.17
C ASN A 7 6.59 36.97 13.85
N VAL A 8 6.18 35.85 13.22
CA VAL A 8 6.74 35.41 11.92
C VAL A 8 6.45 36.44 10.83
N ASN A 9 5.22 36.97 10.77
CA ASN A 9 4.85 37.95 9.76
C ASN A 9 5.56 39.30 9.96
N ALA A 10 5.94 39.66 11.20
CA ALA A 10 6.73 40.86 11.48
C ALA A 10 8.16 40.75 10.88
N TYR A 11 8.75 39.57 10.85
CA TYR A 11 10.10 39.33 10.28
C TYR A 11 10.09 39.01 8.78
N ALA A 12 9.03 38.36 8.30
CA ALA A 12 8.91 37.92 6.93
C ALA A 12 7.87 38.75 6.15
N GLN A 13 8.24 39.96 5.79
CA GLN A 13 7.32 40.94 5.12
C GLN A 13 6.69 40.41 3.81
N LYS A 14 7.29 39.42 3.16
CA LYS A 14 6.81 38.80 1.91
C LYS A 14 6.11 37.43 2.12
N MET A 15 6.12 36.87 3.32
CA MET A 15 5.50 35.57 3.63
C MET A 15 4.50 35.74 4.75
N ILE A 16 3.24 35.52 4.45
CA ILE A 16 2.15 35.57 5.43
C ILE A 16 1.79 34.14 5.84
N MET A 17 1.99 33.80 7.11
CA MET A 17 1.49 32.55 7.67
C MET A 17 -0.02 32.60 7.84
N LYS A 18 -0.71 31.66 7.23
CA LYS A 18 -2.15 31.42 7.42
C LYS A 18 -2.36 30.13 8.19
N ARG A 19 -3.40 30.11 9.02
CA ARG A 19 -3.85 28.87 9.64
C ARG A 19 -4.50 28.00 8.58
N GLU A 20 -3.96 26.80 8.36
CA GLU A 20 -4.50 25.84 7.40
C GLU A 20 -5.48 24.88 8.07
N ASN A 21 -5.10 24.26 9.19
CA ASN A 21 -5.93 23.28 9.87
C ASN A 21 -5.86 23.45 11.40
N ILE A 22 -6.98 23.08 12.08
CA ILE A 22 -7.02 22.80 13.52
C ILE A 22 -7.37 21.32 13.66
N ALA A 23 -6.52 20.56 14.34
CA ALA A 23 -6.71 19.16 14.66
C ALA A 23 -6.56 18.95 16.17
N ASP A 24 -7.33 18.05 16.76
CA ASP A 24 -7.21 17.66 18.16
C ASP A 24 -6.14 16.57 18.35
N ARG A 25 -5.93 15.72 17.34
CA ARG A 25 -4.94 14.66 17.33
C ARG A 25 -4.18 14.63 16.01
N GLY A 26 -2.91 14.20 16.07
CA GLY A 26 -2.10 14.05 14.88
C GLY A 26 -0.88 13.17 15.13
N ILE A 27 -0.49 12.40 14.11
CA ILE A 27 0.71 11.55 14.11
C ILE A 27 1.56 11.98 12.94
N TRP A 28 2.81 12.32 13.21
CA TRP A 28 3.82 12.67 12.20
C TRP A 28 4.92 11.61 12.18
N THR A 29 5.05 10.90 11.09
CA THR A 29 6.08 9.86 10.93
C THR A 29 7.35 10.38 10.25
N ALA A 30 7.22 11.41 9.43
CA ALA A 30 8.33 12.08 8.75
C ALA A 30 7.86 13.41 8.13
N LYS A 31 8.78 14.17 7.55
CA LYS A 31 8.46 15.36 6.73
C LYS A 31 7.48 14.98 5.61
N LYS A 32 6.35 15.69 5.51
CA LYS A 32 5.26 15.46 4.56
C LYS A 32 4.56 14.09 4.71
N ARG A 33 4.70 13.42 5.86
CA ARG A 33 4.02 12.17 6.18
C ARG A 33 3.33 12.28 7.53
N TYR A 34 2.02 12.46 7.51
CA TYR A 34 1.23 12.66 8.72
C TYR A 34 -0.24 12.26 8.54
N ILE A 35 -0.90 12.06 9.68
CA ILE A 35 -2.33 11.84 9.80
C ILE A 35 -2.83 12.83 10.82
N LEU A 36 -3.91 13.58 10.51
CA LEU A 36 -4.55 14.56 11.39
C LEU A 36 -6.04 14.27 11.49
N ASN A 37 -6.58 14.44 12.71
CA ASN A 37 -8.02 14.48 12.96
C ASN A 37 -8.46 15.96 12.96
N VAL A 38 -8.93 16.44 11.80
CA VAL A 38 -9.12 17.87 11.53
C VAL A 38 -10.54 18.32 11.85
N TRP A 39 -10.66 19.34 12.68
CA TRP A 39 -11.93 20.02 13.04
C TRP A 39 -12.18 21.32 12.29
N ASP A 40 -11.16 21.96 11.78
CA ASP A 40 -11.26 23.20 10.99
C ASP A 40 -10.20 23.18 9.89
N SER A 41 -10.60 23.50 8.69
CA SER A 41 -9.69 23.67 7.55
C SER A 41 -9.96 25.02 6.88
N GLU A 42 -8.94 25.88 6.85
CA GLU A 42 -8.99 27.24 6.26
C GLU A 42 -10.13 28.11 6.79
N GLY A 43 -10.55 27.90 8.04
CA GLY A 43 -11.65 28.62 8.68
C GLY A 43 -13.02 27.96 8.54
N VAL A 44 -13.12 26.86 7.80
CA VAL A 44 -14.35 26.05 7.72
C VAL A 44 -14.33 25.03 8.84
N ARG A 45 -15.26 25.16 9.78
CA ARG A 45 -15.41 24.26 10.93
C ARG A 45 -16.29 23.06 10.53
N TYR A 46 -15.84 21.87 10.91
CA TYR A 46 -16.60 20.64 10.67
C TYR A 46 -17.42 20.25 11.90
N GLU A 47 -18.61 19.70 11.70
CA GLU A 47 -19.44 19.10 12.77
C GLU A 47 -18.82 17.81 13.30
N GLN A 48 -18.16 17.06 12.44
CA GLN A 48 -17.38 15.86 12.78
C GLN A 48 -15.98 15.99 12.21
N ALA A 49 -14.99 15.57 12.98
CA ALA A 49 -13.60 15.61 12.54
C ALA A 49 -13.39 14.82 11.24
N LYS A 50 -12.58 15.37 10.35
CA LYS A 50 -12.20 14.74 9.10
C LYS A 50 -10.75 14.28 9.13
N LEU A 51 -10.52 13.06 8.70
CA LEU A 51 -9.18 12.49 8.59
C LEU A 51 -8.42 13.13 7.42
N LYS A 52 -7.32 13.84 7.71
CA LYS A 52 -6.38 14.36 6.70
C LYS A 52 -5.13 13.47 6.70
N ILE A 53 -4.85 12.84 5.57
CA ILE A 53 -3.69 11.95 5.41
C ILE A 53 -2.78 12.55 4.35
N MET A 54 -1.47 12.60 4.63
CA MET A 54 -0.47 13.10 3.70
C MET A 54 0.71 12.12 3.58
N GLY A 55 1.09 11.80 2.34
CA GLY A 55 2.31 11.05 2.01
C GLY A 55 2.33 9.58 2.45
N ILE A 56 1.21 9.06 2.94
CA ILE A 56 1.09 7.67 3.45
C ILE A 56 0.42 6.79 2.39
N GLU A 57 0.63 5.48 2.47
CA GLU A 57 0.19 4.47 1.51
C GLU A 57 -1.33 4.45 1.31
N ALA A 58 -2.11 4.84 2.32
CA ALA A 58 -3.57 4.91 2.26
C ALA A 58 -4.14 5.85 1.17
N ILE A 59 -3.32 6.78 0.66
CA ILE A 59 -3.73 7.70 -0.43
C ILE A 59 -2.96 7.49 -1.72
N LYS A 60 -1.94 6.63 -1.74
CA LYS A 60 -1.11 6.38 -2.92
C LYS A 60 -1.83 5.45 -3.90
N THR A 61 -1.88 5.81 -5.17
CA THR A 61 -2.46 4.96 -6.23
C THR A 61 -1.67 3.68 -6.48
N SER A 62 -0.41 3.62 -6.00
CA SER A 62 0.44 2.44 -6.08
C SER A 62 0.11 1.37 -5.02
N THR A 63 -0.79 1.66 -4.08
CA THR A 63 -1.31 0.70 -3.09
C THR A 63 -2.62 0.11 -3.62
N PRO A 64 -2.88 -1.20 -3.48
CA PRO A 64 -4.14 -1.82 -3.88
C PRO A 64 -5.35 -1.14 -3.25
N ALA A 65 -6.46 -1.04 -3.98
CA ALA A 65 -7.64 -0.31 -3.54
C ALA A 65 -8.23 -0.82 -2.22
N PRO A 66 -8.40 -2.14 -1.98
CA PRO A 66 -8.87 -2.67 -0.70
C PRO A 66 -7.95 -2.24 0.45
N CYS A 67 -6.62 -2.33 0.28
CA CYS A 67 -5.67 -1.93 1.32
C CYS A 67 -5.74 -0.42 1.64
N ARG A 68 -6.00 0.43 0.63
CA ARG A 68 -6.19 1.86 0.88
C ARG A 68 -7.42 2.15 1.74
N THR A 69 -8.51 1.43 1.51
CA THR A 69 -9.73 1.52 2.33
C THR A 69 -9.47 1.02 3.74
N MET A 70 -8.92 -0.18 3.88
CA MET A 70 -8.56 -0.77 5.17
C MET A 70 -7.61 0.14 5.98
N LEU A 71 -6.59 0.72 5.36
CA LEU A 71 -5.67 1.66 6.02
C LEU A 71 -6.39 2.93 6.49
N LYS A 72 -7.29 3.50 5.69
CA LYS A 72 -8.07 4.68 6.10
C LYS A 72 -8.96 4.39 7.30
N ASP A 73 -9.60 3.22 7.31
CA ASP A 73 -10.48 2.84 8.42
C ASP A 73 -9.68 2.49 9.68
N ALA A 74 -8.51 1.82 9.54
CA ALA A 74 -7.57 1.64 10.64
C ALA A 74 -7.10 2.98 11.23
N PHE A 75 -6.83 3.98 10.39
CA PHE A 75 -6.41 5.31 10.86
C PHE A 75 -7.53 6.10 11.54
N LYS A 76 -8.79 5.91 11.13
CA LYS A 76 -9.94 6.46 11.88
C LYS A 76 -10.01 5.82 13.27
N LEU A 77 -9.93 4.50 13.32
CA LEU A 77 -9.95 3.75 14.57
C LEU A 77 -8.79 4.16 15.49
N LEU A 78 -7.60 4.33 14.95
CA LEU A 78 -6.40 4.78 15.68
C LEU A 78 -6.57 6.19 16.29
N MET A 79 -7.39 7.08 15.69
CA MET A 79 -7.67 8.40 16.25
C MET A 79 -8.65 8.39 17.42
N THR A 80 -9.46 7.34 17.57
CA THR A 80 -10.56 7.31 18.56
C THR A 80 -10.55 6.09 19.47
N GLY A 81 -9.95 5.00 19.03
CA GLY A 81 -9.96 3.70 19.69
C GLY A 81 -8.71 3.41 20.52
N THR A 82 -8.60 2.16 20.92
CA THR A 82 -7.51 1.58 21.72
C THR A 82 -6.58 0.74 20.83
N GLU A 83 -5.42 0.34 21.39
CA GLU A 83 -4.47 -0.56 20.71
C GLU A 83 -5.13 -1.90 20.38
N ASP A 84 -5.85 -2.49 21.32
CA ASP A 84 -6.52 -3.80 21.13
C ASP A 84 -7.54 -3.76 20.00
N GLU A 85 -8.35 -2.69 19.90
CA GLU A 85 -9.32 -2.51 18.82
C GLU A 85 -8.64 -2.40 17.46
N VAL A 86 -7.46 -1.75 17.38
CA VAL A 86 -6.67 -1.67 16.15
C VAL A 86 -6.09 -3.02 15.78
N ILE A 87 -5.59 -3.79 16.76
CA ILE A 87 -5.08 -5.15 16.52
C ILE A 87 -6.19 -6.06 16.01
N ASP A 88 -7.38 -6.06 16.67
CA ASP A 88 -8.54 -6.83 16.22
C ASP A 88 -8.97 -6.47 14.79
N TYR A 89 -8.92 -5.19 14.46
CA TYR A 89 -9.20 -4.72 13.11
C TYR A 89 -8.16 -5.21 12.09
N ILE A 90 -6.87 -5.23 12.44
CA ILE A 90 -5.80 -5.77 11.59
C ILE A 90 -6.03 -7.26 11.31
N GLU A 91 -6.38 -8.06 12.31
CA GLU A 91 -6.66 -9.49 12.17
C GLU A 91 -7.89 -9.73 11.27
N LYS A 92 -8.94 -8.93 11.46
CA LYS A 92 -10.12 -8.94 10.58
C LYS A 92 -9.73 -8.64 9.14
N CYS A 93 -8.96 -7.59 8.90
CA CYS A 93 -8.48 -7.22 7.57
C CYS A 93 -7.65 -8.34 6.93
N ARG A 94 -6.78 -9.02 7.71
CA ARG A 94 -5.98 -10.16 7.24
C ARG A 94 -6.87 -11.30 6.74
N SER A 95 -7.94 -11.59 7.45
CA SER A 95 -8.90 -12.65 7.09
C SER A 95 -9.70 -12.28 5.84
N GLU A 96 -10.19 -11.04 5.78
CA GLU A 96 -10.97 -10.54 4.64
C GLU A 96 -10.13 -10.43 3.37
N PHE A 97 -8.85 -10.04 3.50
CA PHE A 97 -7.96 -9.84 2.38
C PHE A 97 -7.77 -11.10 1.51
N LYS A 98 -7.84 -12.29 2.10
CA LYS A 98 -7.72 -13.58 1.41
C LYS A 98 -8.90 -13.89 0.49
N ASN A 99 -10.01 -13.18 0.64
CA ASN A 99 -11.23 -13.38 -0.16
C ASN A 99 -11.24 -12.50 -1.42
N PHE A 100 -10.36 -11.52 -1.55
CA PHE A 100 -10.27 -10.68 -2.74
C PHE A 100 -9.60 -11.43 -3.90
N PRO A 101 -10.05 -11.21 -5.14
CA PRO A 101 -9.38 -11.77 -6.31
C PRO A 101 -7.99 -11.11 -6.51
N PRO A 102 -7.06 -11.78 -7.22
CA PRO A 102 -5.73 -11.24 -7.52
C PRO A 102 -5.77 -9.84 -8.14
N GLU A 103 -6.78 -9.55 -8.96
CA GLU A 103 -6.98 -8.29 -9.66
C GLU A 103 -7.17 -7.11 -8.71
N GLU A 104 -7.72 -7.34 -7.52
CA GLU A 104 -7.93 -6.31 -6.51
C GLU A 104 -6.73 -6.14 -5.57
N VAL A 105 -6.00 -7.22 -5.28
CA VAL A 105 -4.88 -7.21 -4.35
C VAL A 105 -3.53 -6.94 -5.01
N GLY A 106 -3.43 -7.03 -6.34
CA GLY A 106 -2.22 -6.76 -7.10
C GLY A 106 -1.77 -5.30 -6.96
N PHE A 107 -0.44 -5.09 -6.83
CA PHE A 107 0.15 -3.76 -6.74
C PHE A 107 0.11 -3.04 -8.08
N PRO A 108 -0.58 -1.89 -8.19
CA PRO A 108 -0.54 -1.08 -9.42
C PRO A 108 0.86 -0.47 -9.62
N ARG A 109 1.42 -0.63 -10.79
CA ARG A 109 2.71 -0.04 -11.20
C ARG A 109 2.70 0.26 -12.69
N SER A 110 3.58 1.17 -13.12
CA SER A 110 3.90 1.34 -14.54
C SER A 110 5.15 0.54 -14.87
N VAL A 111 5.19 -0.03 -16.07
CA VAL A 111 6.33 -0.79 -16.57
C VAL A 111 7.15 0.09 -17.50
N ASN A 112 8.43 0.22 -17.21
CA ASN A 112 9.36 1.00 -18.03
C ASN A 112 10.63 0.23 -18.32
N ASN A 113 11.26 0.52 -19.46
CA ASN A 113 12.55 -0.04 -19.85
C ASN A 113 12.56 -1.58 -20.00
N LEU A 114 11.47 -2.19 -20.48
CA LEU A 114 11.38 -3.63 -20.72
C LEU A 114 12.58 -4.17 -21.51
N GLN A 115 12.97 -3.49 -22.58
CA GLN A 115 14.08 -3.92 -23.45
C GLN A 115 15.43 -3.94 -22.70
N LYS A 116 15.66 -2.99 -21.78
CA LYS A 116 16.88 -2.94 -20.96
C LYS A 116 17.04 -4.17 -20.06
N TYR A 117 15.92 -4.68 -19.57
CA TYR A 117 15.89 -5.78 -18.59
C TYR A 117 15.61 -7.14 -19.22
N LYS A 118 15.30 -7.20 -20.50
CA LYS A 118 15.11 -8.46 -21.24
C LYS A 118 16.44 -9.21 -21.30
N GLY A 119 16.45 -10.48 -20.89
CA GLY A 119 17.61 -11.35 -20.96
C GLY A 119 17.92 -11.78 -22.41
N VAL A 120 19.16 -12.13 -22.66
CA VAL A 120 19.60 -12.71 -23.96
C VAL A 120 19.38 -14.22 -23.94
N SER A 121 19.82 -14.91 -22.90
CA SER A 121 19.63 -16.35 -22.69
C SER A 121 18.45 -16.67 -21.78
N ASP A 122 18.21 -15.79 -20.82
CA ASP A 122 17.15 -15.91 -19.82
C ASP A 122 15.97 -14.98 -20.13
N ILE A 123 14.85 -15.13 -19.43
CA ILE A 123 13.68 -14.27 -19.63
C ILE A 123 13.99 -12.82 -19.24
N TYR A 124 14.79 -12.61 -18.19
CA TYR A 124 15.18 -11.32 -17.66
C TYR A 124 16.60 -11.31 -17.09
N ASN A 125 17.21 -10.11 -16.99
CA ASN A 125 18.55 -9.93 -16.43
C ASN A 125 18.51 -9.85 -14.89
N LYS A 126 19.63 -10.16 -14.23
CA LYS A 126 19.81 -9.96 -12.78
C LYS A 126 19.60 -8.48 -12.41
N GLY A 127 18.92 -8.20 -11.29
CA GLY A 127 18.63 -6.85 -10.84
C GLY A 127 17.41 -6.19 -11.50
N THR A 128 16.63 -6.94 -12.28
CA THR A 128 15.36 -6.46 -12.84
C THR A 128 14.36 -6.10 -11.73
N PRO A 129 13.74 -4.89 -11.76
CA PRO A 129 12.68 -4.52 -10.82
C PRO A 129 11.53 -5.53 -10.87
N ILE A 130 10.92 -5.78 -9.70
CA ILE A 130 9.94 -6.87 -9.53
C ILE A 130 8.75 -6.79 -10.49
N ASN A 131 8.19 -5.58 -10.69
CA ASN A 131 7.08 -5.35 -11.61
C ASN A 131 7.48 -5.57 -13.08
N VAL A 132 8.71 -5.21 -13.46
CA VAL A 132 9.25 -5.42 -14.81
C VAL A 132 9.55 -6.90 -15.03
N ARG A 133 10.10 -7.59 -14.00
CA ARG A 133 10.32 -9.04 -14.03
C ARG A 133 9.01 -9.78 -14.25
N GLY A 134 7.97 -9.45 -13.47
CA GLY A 134 6.64 -10.02 -13.66
C GLY A 134 6.06 -9.79 -15.05
N ALA A 135 6.30 -8.61 -15.64
CA ALA A 135 5.85 -8.29 -17.01
C ALA A 135 6.59 -9.10 -18.09
N LEU A 136 7.90 -9.27 -17.94
CA LEU A 136 8.68 -10.11 -18.86
C LEU A 136 8.28 -11.59 -18.78
N LEU A 137 8.03 -12.09 -17.57
CA LEU A 137 7.49 -13.41 -17.33
C LEU A 137 6.10 -13.59 -17.98
N PHE A 138 5.20 -12.65 -17.77
CA PHE A 138 3.89 -12.65 -18.40
C PHE A 138 4.00 -12.75 -19.93
N ASN A 139 4.75 -11.85 -20.54
CA ASN A 139 4.94 -11.82 -21.99
C ASN A 139 5.54 -13.12 -22.53
N HIS A 140 6.52 -13.70 -21.81
CA HIS A 140 7.13 -14.97 -22.18
C HIS A 140 6.11 -16.12 -22.17
N TYR A 141 5.33 -16.26 -21.09
CA TYR A 141 4.41 -17.37 -20.92
C TYR A 141 3.13 -17.23 -21.75
N ILE A 142 2.63 -16.02 -21.99
CA ILE A 142 1.53 -15.79 -22.94
C ILE A 142 1.95 -16.26 -24.34
N LYS A 143 3.16 -15.93 -24.79
CA LYS A 143 3.67 -16.38 -26.08
C LYS A 143 3.90 -17.89 -26.10
N LYS A 144 4.57 -18.46 -25.09
CA LYS A 144 4.89 -19.90 -24.99
C LYS A 144 3.63 -20.77 -25.01
N ASN A 145 2.53 -20.30 -24.43
CA ASN A 145 1.25 -21.02 -24.37
C ASN A 145 0.28 -20.64 -25.52
N ASN A 146 0.72 -19.88 -26.53
CA ASN A 146 -0.10 -19.41 -27.67
C ASN A 146 -1.35 -18.65 -27.24
N LEU A 147 -1.26 -17.84 -26.17
CA LEU A 147 -2.37 -17.06 -25.61
C LEU A 147 -2.40 -15.60 -26.10
N GLU A 148 -1.55 -15.25 -27.09
CA GLU A 148 -1.43 -13.88 -27.62
C GLU A 148 -2.73 -13.39 -28.30
N HIS A 149 -3.59 -14.31 -28.75
CA HIS A 149 -4.90 -14.00 -29.29
C HIS A 149 -5.91 -13.52 -28.22
N LYS A 150 -5.66 -13.85 -26.94
CA LYS A 150 -6.55 -13.54 -25.82
C LYS A 150 -5.96 -12.42 -24.92
N TYR A 151 -4.66 -12.39 -24.75
CA TYR A 151 -3.98 -11.46 -23.86
C TYR A 151 -2.90 -10.70 -24.63
N SER A 152 -3.01 -9.35 -24.60
CA SER A 152 -1.99 -8.50 -25.21
C SER A 152 -0.70 -8.51 -24.40
N ALA A 153 0.44 -8.52 -25.08
CA ALA A 153 1.74 -8.41 -24.43
C ALA A 153 1.90 -7.04 -23.77
N ILE A 154 2.44 -7.02 -22.56
CA ILE A 154 2.70 -5.79 -21.79
C ILE A 154 3.78 -4.98 -22.50
N GLN A 155 3.53 -3.67 -22.70
CA GLN A 155 4.40 -2.72 -23.38
C GLN A 155 5.01 -1.71 -22.40
N ASN A 156 6.04 -0.98 -22.85
CA ASN A 156 6.59 0.14 -22.08
C ASN A 156 5.55 1.24 -21.86
N GLY A 157 5.51 1.77 -20.63
CA GLY A 157 4.59 2.83 -20.22
C GLY A 157 3.23 2.31 -19.74
N GLU A 158 2.91 1.04 -19.95
CA GLU A 158 1.62 0.49 -19.52
C GLU A 158 1.51 0.40 -18.01
N LYS A 159 0.27 0.58 -17.55
CA LYS A 159 -0.12 0.35 -16.16
C LYS A 159 -0.50 -1.12 -16.00
N ILE A 160 0.17 -1.77 -15.08
CA ILE A 160 -0.04 -3.18 -14.75
C ILE A 160 -0.36 -3.33 -13.26
N ARG A 161 -0.77 -4.53 -12.89
CA ARG A 161 -0.72 -5.01 -11.51
C ARG A 161 0.27 -6.15 -11.42
N PHE A 162 0.90 -6.32 -10.26
CA PHE A 162 1.69 -7.50 -9.99
C PHE A 162 1.33 -8.12 -8.64
N CYS A 163 1.39 -9.43 -8.57
CA CYS A 163 1.23 -10.20 -7.34
C CYS A 163 2.49 -11.00 -7.04
N TYR A 164 2.79 -11.13 -5.74
CA TYR A 164 3.74 -12.12 -5.25
C TYR A 164 3.15 -13.52 -5.40
N LEU A 165 4.00 -14.49 -5.67
CA LEU A 165 3.64 -15.90 -5.80
C LEU A 165 4.39 -16.73 -4.76
N LYS A 166 3.69 -17.69 -4.17
CA LYS A 166 4.30 -18.74 -3.33
C LYS A 166 5.17 -19.65 -4.18
N THR A 167 6.30 -20.02 -3.64
CA THR A 167 7.19 -21.03 -4.21
C THR A 167 7.22 -22.28 -3.32
N PRO A 168 7.31 -23.50 -3.87
CA PRO A 168 7.45 -23.79 -5.29
C PRO A 168 6.14 -23.64 -6.08
N ASN A 169 6.24 -23.16 -7.32
CA ASN A 169 5.19 -23.21 -8.33
C ASN A 169 5.81 -23.66 -9.66
N TRP A 170 4.99 -23.95 -10.66
CA TRP A 170 5.47 -24.49 -11.95
C TRP A 170 6.38 -23.53 -12.73
N MET A 171 6.30 -22.22 -12.49
CA MET A 171 7.18 -21.21 -13.10
C MET A 171 8.53 -21.07 -12.38
N HIS A 172 8.67 -21.60 -11.17
CA HIS A 172 9.79 -21.37 -10.26
C HIS A 172 10.09 -19.88 -9.99
N GLU A 173 9.02 -19.04 -10.05
CA GLU A 173 9.10 -17.60 -9.90
C GLU A 173 8.20 -17.10 -8.78
N ASN A 174 8.60 -15.99 -8.14
CA ASN A 174 7.87 -15.43 -7.00
C ASN A 174 7.04 -14.20 -7.35
N VAL A 175 6.83 -13.90 -8.63
CA VAL A 175 6.06 -12.75 -9.10
C VAL A 175 5.46 -12.99 -10.47
N ILE A 176 4.29 -12.43 -10.71
CA ILE A 176 3.67 -12.28 -12.03
C ILE A 176 3.02 -10.89 -12.14
N SER A 177 3.10 -10.28 -13.33
CA SER A 177 2.35 -9.08 -13.65
C SER A 177 1.29 -9.36 -14.70
N TYR A 178 0.24 -8.52 -14.73
CA TYR A 178 -0.88 -8.61 -15.69
C TYR A 178 -1.48 -7.22 -15.87
N ILE A 179 -2.22 -7.02 -16.98
CA ILE A 179 -2.85 -5.72 -17.28
C ILE A 179 -4.19 -5.59 -16.56
N GLN A 180 -5.13 -6.44 -16.83
CA GLN A 180 -6.48 -6.46 -16.24
C GLN A 180 -6.62 -7.63 -15.27
N ASP A 181 -6.62 -8.85 -15.79
CA ASP A 181 -6.85 -10.07 -15.05
C ASP A 181 -5.62 -10.99 -15.15
N LEU A 182 -5.39 -11.74 -14.09
CA LEU A 182 -4.41 -12.81 -14.09
C LEU A 182 -4.94 -13.96 -14.98
N PRO A 183 -4.23 -14.36 -16.06
CA PRO A 183 -4.73 -15.41 -16.95
C PRO A 183 -5.01 -16.71 -16.22
N LYS A 184 -6.22 -17.23 -16.33
CA LYS A 184 -6.63 -18.50 -15.70
C LYS A 184 -5.86 -19.69 -16.27
N GLU A 185 -5.50 -19.62 -17.55
CA GLU A 185 -4.72 -20.62 -18.27
C GLU A 185 -3.32 -20.82 -17.69
N LEU A 186 -2.78 -19.83 -16.98
CA LEU A 186 -1.50 -19.96 -16.29
C LEU A 186 -1.60 -20.72 -14.96
N ASP A 187 -2.80 -20.99 -14.46
CA ASP A 187 -3.06 -21.72 -13.19
C ASP A 187 -2.27 -21.17 -11.99
N LEU A 188 -2.11 -19.83 -11.93
CA LEU A 188 -1.33 -19.15 -10.90
C LEU A 188 -2.17 -18.60 -9.75
N HIS A 189 -3.50 -18.55 -9.87
CA HIS A 189 -4.40 -17.99 -8.86
C HIS A 189 -4.21 -18.63 -7.48
N LYS A 190 -4.05 -19.95 -7.43
CA LYS A 190 -3.81 -20.72 -6.20
C LYS A 190 -2.42 -20.50 -5.60
N HIS A 191 -1.50 -19.94 -6.37
CA HIS A 191 -0.12 -19.65 -5.95
C HIS A 191 0.07 -18.20 -5.52
N VAL A 192 -0.96 -17.34 -5.58
CA VAL A 192 -0.86 -15.96 -5.09
C VAL A 192 -0.53 -15.99 -3.59
N ASP A 193 0.53 -15.28 -3.21
CA ASP A 193 0.96 -15.16 -1.82
C ASP A 193 0.23 -14.01 -1.14
N TYR A 194 -0.99 -14.29 -0.68
CA TYR A 194 -1.83 -13.31 0.00
C TYR A 194 -1.22 -12.81 1.31
N ASP A 195 -0.45 -13.64 2.00
CA ASP A 195 0.16 -13.25 3.27
C ASP A 195 1.28 -12.22 3.03
N LEU A 196 2.18 -12.48 2.08
CA LEU A 196 3.22 -11.52 1.69
C LEU A 196 2.62 -10.28 1.03
N GLN A 197 1.56 -10.44 0.23
CA GLN A 197 0.84 -9.35 -0.41
C GLN A 197 0.24 -8.41 0.64
N PHE A 198 -0.43 -8.96 1.66
CA PHE A 198 -1.00 -8.22 2.78
C PHE A 198 0.08 -7.54 3.64
N GLU A 199 1.16 -8.26 3.94
CA GLU A 199 2.31 -7.70 4.67
C GLU A 199 2.82 -6.44 3.99
N LYS A 200 3.12 -6.51 2.69
CA LYS A 200 3.68 -5.38 1.92
C LYS A 200 2.70 -4.24 1.68
N ALA A 201 1.41 -4.55 1.48
CA ALA A 201 0.40 -3.57 1.11
C ALA A 201 -0.25 -2.88 2.31
N PHE A 202 -0.35 -3.57 3.45
CA PHE A 202 -1.09 -3.12 4.63
C PHE A 202 -0.25 -3.11 5.91
N LEU A 203 0.39 -4.25 6.29
CA LEU A 203 1.08 -4.35 7.58
C LEU A 203 2.31 -3.45 7.68
N GLU A 204 3.21 -3.47 6.71
CA GLU A 204 4.39 -2.60 6.73
C GLU A 204 4.01 -1.11 6.82
N PRO A 205 3.06 -0.59 6.01
CA PRO A 205 2.60 0.78 6.14
C PRO A 205 2.00 1.15 7.50
N ILE A 206 1.13 0.30 8.06
CA ILE A 206 0.49 0.60 9.35
C ILE A 206 1.47 0.47 10.52
N LYS A 207 2.39 -0.49 10.48
CA LYS A 207 3.43 -0.70 11.49
C LYS A 207 4.28 0.55 11.70
N VAL A 208 4.63 1.25 10.62
CA VAL A 208 5.39 2.52 10.71
C VAL A 208 4.61 3.57 11.51
N ILE A 209 3.28 3.60 11.39
CA ILE A 209 2.42 4.56 12.11
C ILE A 209 2.30 4.14 13.58
N LEU A 210 2.00 2.87 13.84
CA LEU A 210 1.82 2.35 15.20
C LEU A 210 3.09 2.47 16.04
N ASN A 211 4.25 2.19 15.46
CA ASN A 211 5.54 2.35 16.13
C ASN A 211 5.79 3.80 16.61
N CYS A 212 5.26 4.82 15.91
CA CYS A 212 5.41 6.22 16.34
C CYS A 212 4.68 6.55 17.65
N ILE A 213 3.69 5.74 18.03
CA ILE A 213 2.90 5.90 19.26
C ILE A 213 3.15 4.75 20.26
N GLY A 214 4.10 3.87 19.95
CA GLY A 214 4.47 2.74 20.81
C GLY A 214 3.47 1.58 20.80
N TRP A 215 2.61 1.50 19.78
CA TRP A 215 1.65 0.42 19.58
C TRP A 215 2.21 -0.67 18.66
N GLU A 216 1.70 -1.89 18.84
CA GLU A 216 2.11 -3.05 18.05
C GLU A 216 1.03 -3.43 17.02
N THR A 217 1.41 -4.29 16.08
CA THR A 217 0.48 -4.85 15.07
C THR A 217 -0.12 -6.19 15.48
N GLU A 218 0.39 -6.80 16.55
CA GLU A 218 0.00 -8.12 17.06
C GLU A 218 0.04 -8.10 18.58
N ARG A 219 -0.82 -8.89 19.24
CA ARG A 219 -0.80 -9.03 20.70
C ARG A 219 0.51 -9.68 21.13
N LYS A 220 1.18 -9.07 22.11
CA LYS A 220 2.33 -9.72 22.74
C LYS A 220 1.87 -10.92 23.54
N ASN A 221 2.42 -12.08 23.23
CA ASN A 221 2.29 -13.23 24.12
C ASN A 221 3.12 -12.93 25.38
N THR A 222 2.48 -12.41 26.43
CA THR A 222 3.08 -12.29 27.75
C THR A 222 3.01 -13.65 28.46
N LEU A 223 3.99 -13.95 29.30
CA LEU A 223 3.96 -15.19 30.11
C LEU A 223 2.68 -15.32 30.93
N GLU A 224 2.03 -14.21 31.29
CA GLU A 224 0.75 -14.15 31.99
C GLU A 224 -0.41 -14.73 31.15
N SER A 225 -0.36 -14.63 29.81
CA SER A 225 -1.37 -15.22 28.92
C SER A 225 -1.31 -16.75 28.83
N PHE A 226 -0.25 -17.39 29.37
CA PHE A 226 -0.13 -18.84 29.49
C PHE A 226 -0.67 -19.38 30.81
N PHE A 227 -0.99 -18.53 31.78
CA PHE A 227 -1.48 -18.90 33.11
C PHE A 227 -2.92 -18.45 33.39
N SER A 228 -3.58 -17.85 32.41
CA SER A 228 -5.01 -17.52 32.40
C SER A 228 -5.75 -18.47 31.43
#